data_f44d9e070f611f083a3a2d95e2ae42b4
#
_entry.id   f44d9e070f611f083a3a2d95e2ae42b4
#
_cell.length_a   1.000
_cell.length_b   1.000
_cell.length_c   1.000
_cell.angle_alpha   90.00
_cell.angle_beta   90.00
_cell.angle_gamma   90.00
#
_symmetry.space_group_name_H-M   'P 1'
#
loop_
_entity.id
_entity.type
_entity.pdbx_description
1 polymer ?
#
loop_
_entity_poly.entity_id
_entity_poly.type
_entity_poly.pdbx_seq_one_letter_code
_entity_poly.pdbx_strand_id
1 'polypeptide(L)'
;MEIGEIVLNFVGNNEINLIIMRIINCLKAAVLAVLVGSSLWSCSGDKGKTRYVPVVLDGEEKWSILDTKTGDVLCQNDFDEMPSVVEDGMFVVRTKSGYYECYKIDDSKNAIGKGKYTQLGTFGDEDVTFAVKEGQGIMIVNKKFEEVKKLPKKVSRTSGFSEGLAAFCKDGKWGFLDTKGEEVIPAKYDQATPFSDGRAFVLKNEKILIIDKKGETVKSMSLDKYNPIAFYHNGYAPIAKGDKVVFLDKNGEEAFTNSKMESDGCYEINDGKTVFRRDDRYGLISTDGEVLVRPKYLSLEYANKNRYIACNDDFKFGVIDAKGDVVIDFEYSGLKQTSVVADRYFAKDGNSWVLINEKGEEQTKDSYKELNLAGSHVDVFYSEVAEEPVFEPEPDDYSVDSAVVEEVAEAY
;
A
#
# COMPACT_ATOMS: atom_id res chain seq x y z
N MET A 1 19.40 5.94 28.31
CA MET A 1 20.85 5.73 28.42
C MET A 1 21.28 5.03 27.16
N GLU A 2 22.03 5.76 26.41
CA GLU A 2 22.26 5.69 24.95
C GLU A 2 23.10 4.46 24.57
N ILE A 3 22.56 3.68 23.65
CA ILE A 3 23.28 2.59 22.94
C ILE A 3 24.19 3.15 21.83
N GLY A 4 24.16 4.47 21.61
CA GLY A 4 24.87 5.15 20.50
C GLY A 4 26.38 5.41 20.73
N GLU A 5 26.89 5.33 21.92
CA GLU A 5 28.31 5.75 22.22
C GLU A 5 29.34 4.63 22.30
N ILE A 6 28.96 3.36 22.28
CA ILE A 6 29.90 2.24 22.48
C ILE A 6 30.50 1.70 21.16
N VAL A 7 29.93 2.01 19.99
CA VAL A 7 30.44 1.46 18.71
C VAL A 7 31.50 2.35 18.03
N LEU A 8 31.78 3.52 18.53
CA LEU A 8 32.58 4.52 17.80
C LEU A 8 34.12 4.41 17.96
N ASN A 9 34.66 3.42 18.66
CA ASN A 9 36.11 3.41 19.00
C ASN A 9 36.96 2.25 18.44
N PHE A 10 36.43 1.39 17.53
CA PHE A 10 37.23 0.20 17.17
C PHE A 10 37.47 -0.09 15.69
N VAL A 11 37.01 0.72 14.73
CA VAL A 11 37.31 0.50 13.31
C VAL A 11 37.63 1.83 12.62
N GLY A 12 38.67 1.86 11.77
CA GLY A 12 39.13 3.09 11.10
C GLY A 12 38.00 3.77 10.31
N ASN A 13 37.98 5.10 10.37
CA ASN A 13 36.90 5.98 9.89
C ASN A 13 36.39 5.71 8.45
N ASN A 14 37.15 5.03 7.61
CA ASN A 14 36.75 4.74 6.22
C ASN A 14 35.87 3.47 6.10
N GLU A 15 36.09 2.45 6.90
CA GLU A 15 35.29 1.21 6.83
C GLU A 15 33.94 1.37 7.54
N ILE A 16 33.91 2.09 8.68
CA ILE A 16 32.64 2.43 9.35
C ILE A 16 31.74 3.24 8.43
N ASN A 17 32.30 4.24 7.73
CA ASN A 17 31.51 5.03 6.78
C ASN A 17 31.01 4.17 5.60
N LEU A 18 31.76 3.17 5.15
CA LEU A 18 31.33 2.25 4.11
C LEU A 18 30.24 1.30 4.56
N ILE A 19 30.33 0.78 5.78
CA ILE A 19 29.31 -0.08 6.41
C ILE A 19 28.05 0.72 6.69
N ILE A 20 28.16 1.90 7.28
CA ILE A 20 27.03 2.81 7.52
C ILE A 20 26.37 3.22 6.20
N MET A 21 27.13 3.54 5.16
CA MET A 21 26.58 3.80 3.84
C MET A 21 25.89 2.58 3.24
N ARG A 22 26.44 1.37 3.39
CA ARG A 22 25.78 0.13 2.94
C ARG A 22 24.50 -0.13 3.69
N ILE A 23 24.49 0.03 5.03
CA ILE A 23 23.27 -0.11 5.85
C ILE A 23 22.24 0.98 5.48
N ILE A 24 22.65 2.23 5.32
CA ILE A 24 21.77 3.33 4.90
C ILE A 24 21.25 3.09 3.48
N ASN A 25 22.06 2.59 2.58
CA ASN A 25 21.62 2.26 1.21
C ASN A 25 20.72 1.03 1.17
N CYS A 26 20.97 0.02 2.02
CA CYS A 26 20.04 -1.09 2.21
C CYS A 26 18.72 -0.64 2.83
N LEU A 27 18.73 0.26 3.82
CA LEU A 27 17.52 0.84 4.41
C LEU A 27 16.76 1.72 3.40
N LYS A 28 17.46 2.52 2.61
CA LYS A 28 16.85 3.34 1.54
C LYS A 28 16.29 2.47 0.40
N ALA A 29 17.01 1.41 0.02
CA ALA A 29 16.49 0.42 -0.93
C ALA A 29 15.29 -0.35 -0.36
N ALA A 30 15.27 -0.63 0.96
CA ALA A 30 14.14 -1.25 1.63
C ALA A 30 12.87 -0.37 1.62
N VAL A 31 13.00 0.96 1.66
CA VAL A 31 11.83 1.87 1.57
C VAL A 31 11.17 1.78 0.21
N LEU A 32 11.93 1.73 -0.89
CA LEU A 32 11.35 1.54 -2.22
C LEU A 32 10.76 0.11 -2.36
N ALA A 33 11.37 -0.89 -1.72
CA ALA A 33 10.84 -2.26 -1.66
C ALA A 33 9.59 -2.35 -0.77
N VAL A 34 9.50 -1.56 0.32
CA VAL A 34 8.30 -1.45 1.17
C VAL A 34 7.15 -0.81 0.38
N LEU A 35 7.43 0.17 -0.51
CA LEU A 35 6.41 0.70 -1.41
C LEU A 35 5.88 -0.35 -2.40
N VAL A 36 6.67 -1.38 -2.74
CA VAL A 36 6.24 -2.50 -3.60
C VAL A 36 5.52 -3.60 -2.81
N GLY A 37 5.76 -3.71 -1.50
CA GLY A 37 5.25 -4.81 -0.66
C GLY A 37 4.24 -4.42 0.43
N SER A 38 3.94 -3.15 0.61
CA SER A 38 2.98 -2.72 1.63
C SER A 38 1.62 -2.40 1.03
N SER A 39 0.58 -2.63 1.82
CA SER A 39 -0.83 -2.31 1.54
C SER A 39 -1.14 -0.81 1.24
N LEU A 40 -0.10 0.00 0.93
CA LEU A 40 -0.23 1.37 0.43
C LEU A 40 -0.81 1.44 -1.01
N TRP A 41 -1.16 0.31 -1.59
CA TRP A 41 -1.83 0.21 -2.88
C TRP A 41 -3.24 0.81 -2.92
N SER A 42 -3.83 1.12 -1.77
CA SER A 42 -5.11 1.82 -1.72
C SER A 42 -5.01 3.30 -2.11
N CYS A 43 -3.81 3.80 -2.36
CA CYS A 43 -3.56 5.19 -2.71
C CYS A 43 -3.56 5.48 -4.23
N SER A 44 -3.84 4.51 -5.08
CA SER A 44 -4.10 4.80 -6.49
C SER A 44 -5.54 5.30 -6.61
N GLY A 45 -5.71 6.60 -6.66
CA GLY A 45 -6.95 7.37 -6.93
C GLY A 45 -8.27 6.60 -6.85
N ASP A 46 -9.38 7.23 -6.69
CA ASP A 46 -10.78 6.74 -6.54
C ASP A 46 -11.19 5.36 -7.11
N LYS A 47 -10.28 4.64 -7.75
CA LYS A 47 -10.46 3.42 -8.51
C LYS A 47 -10.58 2.13 -7.71
N GLY A 48 -10.14 2.08 -6.44
CA GLY A 48 -10.24 0.88 -5.59
C GLY A 48 -11.34 0.93 -4.54
N LYS A 49 -12.04 2.05 -4.42
CA LYS A 49 -13.08 2.19 -3.41
C LYS A 49 -14.39 1.65 -3.98
N THR A 50 -14.79 0.49 -3.50
CA THR A 50 -15.98 -0.21 -3.99
C THR A 50 -17.23 0.18 -3.19
N ARG A 51 -18.36 0.14 -3.88
CA ARG A 51 -19.70 0.21 -3.27
C ARG A 51 -19.96 -0.96 -2.31
N TYR A 52 -19.30 -2.08 -2.54
CA TYR A 52 -19.55 -3.33 -1.86
C TYR A 52 -18.42 -3.65 -0.89
N VAL A 53 -18.76 -3.89 0.36
CA VAL A 53 -17.80 -4.11 1.44
C VAL A 53 -18.03 -5.49 2.07
N PRO A 54 -17.01 -6.35 2.14
CA PRO A 54 -17.09 -7.57 2.92
C PRO A 54 -17.24 -7.25 4.42
N VAL A 55 -18.21 -7.88 5.05
CA VAL A 55 -18.57 -7.66 6.47
C VAL A 55 -18.87 -8.98 7.16
N VAL A 56 -18.66 -9.02 8.46
CA VAL A 56 -19.23 -10.04 9.36
C VAL A 56 -20.28 -9.34 10.22
N LEU A 57 -21.53 -9.77 10.12
CA LEU A 57 -22.63 -9.23 10.94
C LEU A 57 -22.43 -9.62 12.40
N ASP A 58 -22.92 -8.79 13.30
CA ASP A 58 -22.95 -9.14 14.73
C ASP A 58 -23.78 -10.38 14.98
N GLY A 59 -23.25 -11.28 15.81
CA GLY A 59 -23.85 -12.58 16.09
C GLY A 59 -23.56 -13.66 15.05
N GLU A 60 -22.89 -13.33 13.96
CA GLU A 60 -22.49 -14.25 12.91
C GLU A 60 -20.97 -14.50 12.92
N GLU A 61 -20.54 -15.58 12.28
CA GLU A 61 -19.12 -15.94 12.16
C GLU A 61 -18.61 -15.91 10.73
N LYS A 62 -19.52 -15.80 9.76
CA LYS A 62 -19.19 -15.86 8.34
C LYS A 62 -19.29 -14.51 7.67
N TRP A 63 -18.52 -14.39 6.62
CA TRP A 63 -18.48 -13.18 5.80
C TRP A 63 -19.66 -13.09 4.84
N SER A 64 -20.15 -11.88 4.70
CA SER A 64 -21.18 -11.42 3.78
C SER A 64 -20.64 -10.24 2.96
N ILE A 65 -21.37 -9.80 1.96
CA ILE A 65 -21.06 -8.58 1.22
C ILE A 65 -22.18 -7.56 1.45
N LEU A 66 -21.83 -6.38 1.94
CA LEU A 66 -22.74 -5.26 2.15
C LEU A 66 -22.70 -4.31 0.94
N ASP A 67 -23.87 -3.99 0.39
CA ASP A 67 -24.03 -2.85 -0.50
C ASP A 67 -24.17 -1.56 0.31
N THR A 68 -23.11 -0.79 0.42
CA THR A 68 -23.09 0.44 1.24
C THR A 68 -24.04 1.54 0.73
N LYS A 69 -24.50 1.45 -0.52
CA LYS A 69 -25.43 2.42 -1.10
C LYS A 69 -26.88 2.14 -0.64
N THR A 70 -27.29 0.90 -0.67
CA THR A 70 -28.67 0.50 -0.31
C THR A 70 -28.82 0.03 1.13
N GLY A 71 -27.72 -0.43 1.75
CA GLY A 71 -27.74 -1.07 3.06
C GLY A 71 -28.09 -2.56 2.99
N ASP A 72 -28.25 -3.14 1.80
CA ASP A 72 -28.61 -4.53 1.64
C ASP A 72 -27.41 -5.45 1.87
N VAL A 73 -27.61 -6.53 2.61
CA VAL A 73 -26.61 -7.59 2.77
C VAL A 73 -26.80 -8.62 1.66
N LEU A 74 -25.78 -8.74 0.83
CA LEU A 74 -25.67 -9.69 -0.28
C LEU A 74 -24.76 -10.85 0.14
N CYS A 75 -24.84 -12.01 -0.53
CA CYS A 75 -24.03 -13.18 -0.23
C CYS A 75 -24.00 -13.48 1.28
N GLN A 76 -25.17 -13.45 1.91
CA GLN A 76 -25.30 -13.48 3.38
C GLN A 76 -24.73 -14.78 3.96
N ASN A 77 -23.72 -14.67 4.84
CA ASN A 77 -23.08 -15.79 5.55
C ASN A 77 -22.57 -16.89 4.61
N ASP A 78 -22.09 -16.52 3.42
CA ASP A 78 -21.68 -17.49 2.40
C ASP A 78 -20.22 -17.94 2.55
N PHE A 79 -19.35 -17.10 3.16
CA PHE A 79 -17.90 -17.34 3.15
C PHE A 79 -17.34 -17.52 4.56
N ASP A 80 -16.58 -18.59 4.77
CA ASP A 80 -15.86 -18.85 6.01
C ASP A 80 -14.60 -17.99 6.15
N GLU A 81 -13.96 -17.64 5.04
CA GLU A 81 -12.75 -16.82 4.97
C GLU A 81 -13.06 -15.44 4.41
N MET A 82 -12.27 -14.45 4.79
CA MET A 82 -12.45 -13.05 4.39
C MET A 82 -12.39 -12.87 2.87
N PRO A 83 -13.45 -12.36 2.21
CA PRO A 83 -13.39 -11.99 0.80
C PRO A 83 -12.48 -10.77 0.57
N SER A 84 -11.89 -10.66 -0.62
CA SER A 84 -11.28 -9.42 -1.08
C SER A 84 -12.32 -8.31 -1.22
N VAL A 85 -11.89 -7.07 -1.40
CA VAL A 85 -12.80 -6.04 -1.92
C VAL A 85 -13.42 -6.47 -3.24
N VAL A 86 -14.62 -5.98 -3.51
CA VAL A 86 -15.35 -6.30 -4.75
C VAL A 86 -14.97 -5.29 -5.81
N GLU A 87 -14.39 -5.74 -6.90
CA GLU A 87 -14.02 -4.94 -8.05
C GLU A 87 -14.76 -5.45 -9.29
N ASP A 88 -15.39 -4.56 -10.02
CA ASP A 88 -16.21 -4.88 -11.20
C ASP A 88 -17.21 -6.02 -10.95
N GLY A 89 -17.83 -6.03 -9.75
CA GLY A 89 -18.79 -7.05 -9.35
C GLY A 89 -18.20 -8.44 -9.05
N MET A 90 -16.89 -8.56 -8.99
CA MET A 90 -16.16 -9.78 -8.70
C MET A 90 -15.29 -9.64 -7.45
N PHE A 91 -15.05 -10.73 -6.76
CA PHE A 91 -14.18 -10.78 -5.58
C PHE A 91 -13.54 -12.17 -5.45
N VAL A 92 -12.44 -12.20 -4.73
CA VAL A 92 -11.62 -13.39 -4.52
C VAL A 92 -11.72 -13.84 -3.07
N VAL A 93 -11.83 -15.14 -2.85
CA VAL A 93 -11.84 -15.74 -1.50
C VAL A 93 -10.76 -16.82 -1.44
N ARG A 94 -10.00 -16.84 -0.35
CA ARG A 94 -9.13 -17.96 -0.03
C ARG A 94 -9.95 -19.03 0.66
N THR A 95 -10.02 -20.21 0.07
CA THR A 95 -10.78 -21.33 0.64
C THR A 95 -10.02 -22.01 1.80
N LYS A 96 -10.70 -22.78 2.62
CA LYS A 96 -10.07 -23.60 3.69
C LYS A 96 -9.01 -24.58 3.18
N SER A 97 -9.05 -24.96 1.91
CA SER A 97 -8.01 -25.76 1.26
C SER A 97 -6.74 -25.00 0.92
N GLY A 98 -6.73 -23.67 1.15
CA GLY A 98 -5.59 -22.78 0.88
C GLY A 98 -5.54 -22.22 -0.53
N TYR A 99 -6.44 -22.64 -1.42
CA TYR A 99 -6.53 -22.13 -2.78
C TYR A 99 -7.48 -20.94 -2.88
N TYR A 100 -7.25 -20.10 -3.90
CA TYR A 100 -8.09 -18.95 -4.18
C TYR A 100 -9.14 -19.27 -5.23
N GLU A 101 -10.35 -18.77 -5.01
CA GLU A 101 -11.48 -18.86 -5.94
C GLU A 101 -12.07 -17.46 -6.15
N CYS A 102 -12.60 -17.19 -7.34
CA CYS A 102 -13.26 -15.93 -7.69
C CYS A 102 -14.76 -16.14 -7.83
N TYR A 103 -15.52 -15.19 -7.32
CA TYR A 103 -16.97 -15.19 -7.31
C TYR A 103 -17.52 -13.89 -7.91
N LYS A 104 -18.76 -13.94 -8.38
CA LYS A 104 -19.55 -12.74 -8.70
C LYS A 104 -20.47 -12.38 -7.56
N ILE A 105 -20.75 -11.10 -7.41
CA ILE A 105 -21.62 -10.59 -6.36
C ILE A 105 -23.07 -11.05 -6.53
N ASP A 106 -23.51 -11.34 -7.73
CA ASP A 106 -24.84 -11.86 -8.07
C ASP A 106 -24.91 -13.39 -8.07
N ASP A 107 -23.79 -14.08 -7.88
CA ASP A 107 -23.72 -15.55 -7.80
C ASP A 107 -22.58 -16.02 -6.86
N SER A 108 -22.83 -15.90 -5.57
CA SER A 108 -21.89 -16.35 -4.52
C SER A 108 -21.81 -17.87 -4.34
N LYS A 109 -22.69 -18.62 -4.98
CA LYS A 109 -22.74 -20.09 -4.86
C LYS A 109 -21.85 -20.78 -5.90
N ASN A 110 -21.56 -20.10 -7.01
CA ASN A 110 -20.79 -20.67 -8.11
C ASN A 110 -19.53 -19.86 -8.36
N ALA A 111 -18.38 -20.39 -7.93
CA ALA A 111 -17.11 -19.77 -8.30
C ALA A 111 -16.90 -19.84 -9.81
N ILE A 112 -16.57 -18.69 -10.41
CA ILE A 112 -16.26 -18.58 -11.84
C ILE A 112 -14.81 -18.95 -12.14
N GLY A 113 -13.90 -18.77 -11.18
CA GLY A 113 -12.50 -19.16 -11.25
C GLY A 113 -12.21 -20.25 -10.24
N LYS A 114 -12.38 -21.52 -10.65
CA LYS A 114 -12.03 -22.69 -9.86
C LYS A 114 -10.72 -23.27 -10.33
N GLY A 115 -9.93 -23.72 -9.41
CA GLY A 115 -8.69 -24.39 -9.70
C GLY A 115 -7.75 -24.34 -8.50
N LYS A 116 -6.61 -24.95 -8.65
CA LYS A 116 -5.57 -24.90 -7.63
C LYS A 116 -4.76 -23.60 -7.76
N TYR A 117 -5.44 -22.46 -7.62
CA TYR A 117 -4.77 -21.15 -7.60
C TYR A 117 -4.16 -20.92 -6.21
N THR A 118 -2.84 -20.87 -6.14
CA THR A 118 -2.09 -20.57 -4.92
C THR A 118 -2.01 -19.05 -4.69
N GLN A 119 -2.16 -18.27 -5.77
CA GLN A 119 -2.31 -16.82 -5.73
C GLN A 119 -3.28 -16.40 -6.84
N LEU A 120 -4.17 -15.46 -6.54
CA LEU A 120 -5.13 -14.92 -7.48
C LEU A 120 -5.43 -13.47 -7.13
N GLY A 121 -5.22 -12.56 -8.06
CA GLY A 121 -5.54 -11.14 -7.90
C GLY A 121 -6.98 -10.82 -8.24
N THR A 122 -7.40 -9.64 -7.84
CA THR A 122 -8.63 -9.01 -8.28
C THR A 122 -8.46 -8.43 -9.70
N PHE A 123 -9.55 -8.11 -10.39
CA PHE A 123 -9.49 -7.65 -11.78
C PHE A 123 -9.32 -6.13 -11.91
N GLY A 124 -9.63 -5.36 -10.89
CA GLY A 124 -9.51 -3.90 -10.91
C GLY A 124 -10.14 -3.26 -12.17
N ASP A 125 -9.46 -2.24 -12.71
CA ASP A 125 -9.87 -1.57 -13.94
C ASP A 125 -9.54 -2.37 -15.22
N GLU A 126 -8.72 -3.41 -15.09
CA GLU A 126 -8.26 -4.21 -16.23
C GLU A 126 -9.14 -5.46 -16.40
N ASP A 127 -9.30 -5.90 -17.67
CA ASP A 127 -10.03 -7.14 -17.95
C ASP A 127 -9.23 -8.41 -17.67
N VAL A 128 -8.05 -8.27 -17.08
CA VAL A 128 -7.11 -9.34 -16.76
C VAL A 128 -6.50 -9.17 -15.39
N THR A 129 -6.06 -10.29 -14.82
CA THR A 129 -5.30 -10.30 -13.56
C THR A 129 -4.23 -11.37 -13.60
N PHE A 130 -3.33 -11.35 -12.62
CA PHE A 130 -2.37 -12.43 -12.42
C PHE A 130 -2.97 -13.55 -11.58
N ALA A 131 -2.56 -14.76 -11.91
CA ALA A 131 -2.85 -15.96 -11.17
C ALA A 131 -1.61 -16.87 -11.13
N VAL A 132 -1.44 -17.59 -10.03
CA VAL A 132 -0.44 -18.64 -9.91
C VAL A 132 -1.17 -19.95 -9.62
N LYS A 133 -1.02 -20.94 -10.46
CA LYS A 133 -1.51 -22.31 -10.19
C LYS A 133 -0.40 -23.16 -9.62
N GLU A 134 -0.77 -24.09 -8.74
CA GLU A 134 0.14 -25.06 -8.16
C GLU A 134 1.03 -25.71 -9.24
N GLY A 135 2.36 -25.56 -9.11
CA GLY A 135 3.36 -26.12 -10.03
C GLY A 135 3.44 -25.46 -11.42
N GLN A 136 2.75 -24.36 -11.68
CA GLN A 136 2.70 -23.76 -13.02
C GLN A 136 3.38 -22.40 -13.18
N GLY A 137 3.66 -21.68 -12.10
CA GLY A 137 4.18 -20.33 -12.16
C GLY A 137 3.13 -19.25 -12.50
N ILE A 138 3.58 -18.05 -12.76
CA ILE A 138 2.72 -16.87 -12.95
C ILE A 138 2.08 -16.91 -14.35
N MET A 139 0.78 -16.62 -14.41
CA MET A 139 0.01 -16.48 -15.65
C MET A 139 -0.93 -15.27 -15.58
N ILE A 140 -1.29 -14.75 -16.73
CA ILE A 140 -2.33 -13.74 -16.89
C ILE A 140 -3.61 -14.46 -17.29
N VAL A 141 -4.70 -14.19 -16.60
CA VAL A 141 -6.05 -14.71 -16.90
C VAL A 141 -7.03 -13.57 -17.12
N ASN A 142 -8.02 -13.80 -18.00
CA ASN A 142 -9.11 -12.85 -18.21
C ASN A 142 -10.28 -13.08 -17.22
N LYS A 143 -11.31 -12.24 -17.26
CA LYS A 143 -12.53 -12.34 -16.43
C LYS A 143 -13.34 -13.63 -16.63
N LYS A 144 -13.04 -14.43 -17.65
CA LYS A 144 -13.59 -15.78 -17.86
C LYS A 144 -12.67 -16.88 -17.35
N PHE A 145 -11.52 -16.52 -16.77
CA PHE A 145 -10.47 -17.44 -16.32
C PHE A 145 -9.80 -18.25 -17.46
N GLU A 146 -9.86 -17.71 -18.68
CA GLU A 146 -9.07 -18.20 -19.79
C GLU A 146 -7.65 -17.66 -19.67
N GLU A 147 -6.65 -18.52 -19.93
CA GLU A 147 -5.25 -18.13 -19.94
C GLU A 147 -4.96 -17.20 -21.12
N VAL A 148 -4.55 -15.96 -20.84
CA VAL A 148 -4.09 -15.00 -21.84
C VAL A 148 -2.62 -15.25 -22.17
N LYS A 149 -1.81 -15.40 -21.13
CA LYS A 149 -0.37 -15.63 -21.26
C LYS A 149 0.19 -16.34 -20.04
N LYS A 150 1.02 -17.33 -20.25
CA LYS A 150 1.90 -17.87 -19.21
C LYS A 150 3.25 -17.17 -19.27
N LEU A 151 3.69 -16.62 -18.14
CA LEU A 151 4.96 -15.91 -18.09
C LEU A 151 6.13 -16.90 -18.09
N PRO A 152 7.31 -16.51 -18.65
CA PRO A 152 8.51 -17.32 -18.60
C PRO A 152 8.91 -17.66 -17.17
N LYS A 153 9.48 -18.85 -16.93
CA LYS A 153 9.96 -19.28 -15.61
C LYS A 153 10.98 -18.35 -14.96
N LYS A 154 11.68 -17.56 -15.75
CA LYS A 154 12.64 -16.54 -15.27
C LYS A 154 11.97 -15.33 -14.63
N VAL A 155 10.66 -15.16 -14.82
CA VAL A 155 9.89 -14.12 -14.11
C VAL A 155 9.59 -14.64 -12.72
N SER A 156 10.27 -14.07 -11.73
CA SER A 156 10.15 -14.48 -10.34
C SER A 156 8.99 -13.79 -9.62
N ARG A 157 8.66 -12.56 -10.01
CA ARG A 157 7.63 -11.74 -9.34
C ARG A 157 6.96 -10.80 -10.33
N THR A 158 5.69 -10.45 -10.04
CA THR A 158 4.98 -9.33 -10.69
C THR A 158 4.21 -8.53 -9.66
N SER A 159 4.02 -7.23 -9.90
CA SER A 159 2.97 -6.45 -9.24
C SER A 159 1.62 -6.76 -9.91
N GLY A 160 0.50 -6.31 -9.32
CA GLY A 160 -0.77 -6.20 -10.04
C GLY A 160 -0.67 -5.22 -11.21
N PHE A 161 -1.69 -5.23 -12.08
CA PHE A 161 -1.80 -4.24 -13.14
C PHE A 161 -2.21 -2.87 -12.59
N SER A 162 -1.61 -1.84 -13.12
CA SER A 162 -2.00 -0.45 -12.90
C SER A 162 -1.79 0.33 -14.19
N GLU A 163 -2.85 1.01 -14.62
CA GLU A 163 -2.87 1.81 -15.85
C GLU A 163 -2.41 1.04 -17.11
N GLY A 164 -2.79 -0.25 -17.19
CA GLY A 164 -2.48 -1.13 -18.31
C GLY A 164 -1.10 -1.77 -18.28
N LEU A 165 -0.30 -1.50 -17.26
CA LEU A 165 1.04 -2.04 -17.10
C LEU A 165 1.21 -2.73 -15.74
N ALA A 166 2.08 -3.73 -15.68
CA ALA A 166 2.50 -4.36 -14.43
C ALA A 166 4.02 -4.41 -14.35
N ALA A 167 4.57 -4.08 -13.19
CA ALA A 167 5.99 -4.28 -12.96
C ALA A 167 6.27 -5.79 -12.84
N PHE A 168 7.33 -6.27 -13.47
CA PHE A 168 7.77 -7.66 -13.37
C PHE A 168 9.27 -7.76 -13.09
N CYS A 169 9.66 -8.76 -12.32
CA CYS A 169 11.05 -9.06 -12.01
C CYS A 169 11.51 -10.30 -12.79
N LYS A 170 12.57 -10.15 -13.58
CA LYS A 170 13.18 -11.19 -14.36
C LYS A 170 14.69 -11.14 -14.18
N ASP A 171 15.29 -12.26 -13.81
CA ASP A 171 16.74 -12.35 -13.54
C ASP A 171 17.22 -11.25 -12.54
N GLY A 172 16.42 -10.95 -11.51
CA GLY A 172 16.71 -9.96 -10.47
C GLY A 172 16.56 -8.49 -10.90
N LYS A 173 16.11 -8.22 -12.13
CA LYS A 173 15.85 -6.86 -12.63
C LYS A 173 14.37 -6.63 -12.92
N TRP A 174 13.93 -5.41 -12.71
CA TRP A 174 12.55 -4.98 -12.93
C TRP A 174 12.37 -4.33 -14.30
N GLY A 175 11.25 -4.61 -14.91
CA GLY A 175 10.72 -4.03 -16.14
C GLY A 175 9.20 -3.92 -16.06
N PHE A 176 8.54 -3.66 -17.18
CA PHE A 176 7.09 -3.58 -17.24
C PHE A 176 6.54 -4.35 -18.43
N LEU A 177 5.46 -5.07 -18.21
CA LEU A 177 4.69 -5.77 -19.24
C LEU A 177 3.26 -5.20 -19.32
N ASP A 178 2.64 -5.38 -20.49
CA ASP A 178 1.26 -4.99 -20.74
C ASP A 178 0.27 -6.10 -20.33
N THR A 179 -1.01 -5.84 -20.50
CA THR A 179 -2.12 -6.78 -20.21
C THR A 179 -2.12 -8.04 -21.09
N LYS A 180 -1.31 -8.07 -22.16
CA LYS A 180 -1.09 -9.26 -23.00
C LYS A 180 0.14 -10.05 -22.57
N GLY A 181 0.89 -9.54 -21.58
CA GLY A 181 2.13 -10.13 -21.10
C GLY A 181 3.34 -9.89 -22.02
N GLU A 182 3.29 -8.84 -22.84
CA GLU A 182 4.42 -8.43 -23.67
C GLU A 182 5.28 -7.41 -22.91
N GLU A 183 6.62 -7.57 -22.98
CA GLU A 183 7.55 -6.63 -22.34
C GLU A 183 7.51 -5.28 -23.05
N VAL A 184 6.90 -4.27 -22.44
CA VAL A 184 6.88 -2.88 -22.93
C VAL A 184 8.15 -2.16 -22.53
N ILE A 185 8.60 -2.37 -21.31
CA ILE A 185 9.86 -1.83 -20.78
C ILE A 185 10.72 -3.01 -20.33
N PRO A 186 11.88 -3.24 -20.98
CA PRO A 186 12.74 -4.38 -20.62
C PRO A 186 13.19 -4.35 -19.18
N ALA A 187 13.40 -5.54 -18.60
CA ALA A 187 13.92 -5.70 -17.25
C ALA A 187 15.37 -5.20 -17.16
N LYS A 188 15.57 -4.02 -16.57
CA LYS A 188 16.86 -3.32 -16.49
C LYS A 188 17.01 -2.46 -15.22
N TYR A 189 15.99 -2.38 -14.37
CA TYR A 189 16.00 -1.57 -13.17
C TYR A 189 16.24 -2.44 -11.94
N ASP A 190 16.85 -1.87 -10.91
CA ASP A 190 17.10 -2.55 -9.64
C ASP A 190 15.82 -2.70 -8.82
N GLN A 191 14.95 -1.68 -8.91
CA GLN A 191 13.60 -1.66 -8.32
C GLN A 191 12.66 -0.85 -9.21
N ALA A 192 11.35 -1.10 -9.07
CA ALA A 192 10.31 -0.36 -9.77
C ALA A 192 9.05 -0.27 -8.92
N THR A 193 8.38 0.88 -8.92
CA THR A 193 7.01 1.02 -8.44
C THR A 193 6.02 0.78 -9.59
N PRO A 194 4.76 0.45 -9.31
CA PRO A 194 3.71 0.53 -10.32
C PRO A 194 3.60 1.91 -10.95
N PHE A 195 2.98 1.98 -12.12
CA PHE A 195 2.60 3.25 -12.71
C PHE A 195 1.42 3.86 -11.96
N SER A 196 1.47 5.15 -11.73
CA SER A 196 0.37 5.96 -11.21
C SER A 196 0.44 7.36 -11.82
N ASP A 197 -0.68 7.88 -12.29
CA ASP A 197 -0.75 9.16 -13.02
C ASP A 197 0.22 9.24 -14.22
N GLY A 198 0.48 8.10 -14.88
CA GLY A 198 1.36 7.97 -16.03
C GLY A 198 2.85 8.02 -15.69
N ARG A 199 3.23 7.88 -14.42
CA ARG A 199 4.61 7.90 -13.93
C ARG A 199 4.90 6.70 -13.05
N ALA A 200 6.17 6.25 -13.05
CA ALA A 200 6.70 5.29 -12.11
C ALA A 200 8.06 5.76 -11.59
N PHE A 201 8.36 5.44 -10.34
CA PHE A 201 9.70 5.55 -9.81
C PHE A 201 10.44 4.24 -10.06
N VAL A 202 11.66 4.33 -10.56
CA VAL A 202 12.55 3.18 -10.72
C VAL A 202 13.92 3.49 -10.18
N LEU A 203 14.58 2.48 -9.62
CA LEU A 203 15.95 2.57 -9.15
C LEU A 203 16.89 1.99 -10.20
N LYS A 204 17.96 2.72 -10.54
CA LYS A 204 19.02 2.23 -11.42
C LYS A 204 20.35 2.87 -11.07
N ASN A 205 21.36 2.05 -10.78
CA ASN A 205 22.71 2.53 -10.47
C ASN A 205 22.69 3.64 -9.39
N GLU A 206 22.02 3.39 -8.27
CA GLU A 206 21.88 4.32 -7.13
C GLU A 206 21.19 5.66 -7.47
N LYS A 207 20.46 5.71 -8.56
CA LYS A 207 19.65 6.87 -8.96
C LYS A 207 18.18 6.51 -9.00
N ILE A 208 17.36 7.38 -8.46
CA ILE A 208 15.91 7.35 -8.64
C ILE A 208 15.61 8.00 -9.98
N LEU A 209 14.93 7.28 -10.85
CA LEU A 209 14.43 7.81 -12.11
C LEU A 209 12.91 7.87 -12.05
N ILE A 210 12.34 8.97 -12.52
CA ILE A 210 10.93 9.06 -12.88
C ILE A 210 10.86 8.71 -14.37
N ILE A 211 10.05 7.71 -14.71
CA ILE A 211 9.86 7.27 -16.09
C ILE A 211 8.40 7.41 -16.51
N ASP A 212 8.20 7.56 -17.82
CA ASP A 212 6.91 7.47 -18.46
C ASP A 212 6.58 6.03 -18.88
N LYS A 213 5.37 5.80 -19.41
CA LYS A 213 4.90 4.47 -19.87
C LYS A 213 5.67 3.88 -21.05
N LYS A 214 6.52 4.66 -21.72
CA LYS A 214 7.45 4.18 -22.76
C LYS A 214 8.80 3.77 -22.18
N GLY A 215 9.04 4.05 -20.88
CA GLY A 215 10.32 3.84 -20.21
C GLY A 215 11.35 4.94 -20.50
N GLU A 216 10.88 6.10 -21.02
CA GLU A 216 11.70 7.29 -21.18
C GLU A 216 11.89 7.96 -19.82
N THR A 217 13.14 8.38 -19.54
CA THR A 217 13.45 9.06 -18.29
C THR A 217 12.97 10.50 -18.34
N VAL A 218 12.02 10.84 -17.48
CA VAL A 218 11.52 12.21 -17.29
C VAL A 218 12.46 13.00 -16.39
N LYS A 219 12.87 12.40 -15.27
CA LYS A 219 13.77 13.03 -14.28
C LYS A 219 14.71 12.00 -13.68
N SER A 220 15.93 12.44 -13.35
CA SER A 220 16.90 11.63 -12.60
C SER A 220 17.29 12.37 -11.32
N MET A 221 17.25 11.67 -10.20
CA MET A 221 17.55 12.20 -8.88
C MET A 221 18.54 11.28 -8.16
N SER A 222 19.29 11.83 -7.23
CA SER A 222 20.26 11.11 -6.43
C SER A 222 19.57 10.48 -5.22
N LEU A 223 19.79 9.18 -4.98
CA LEU A 223 19.16 8.42 -3.88
C LEU A 223 19.62 8.91 -2.49
N ASP A 224 20.81 9.51 -2.39
CA ASP A 224 21.33 10.08 -1.15
C ASP A 224 20.58 11.34 -0.68
N LYS A 225 19.91 12.03 -1.61
CA LYS A 225 19.20 13.29 -1.36
C LYS A 225 17.70 13.17 -1.34
N TYR A 226 17.16 12.20 -2.07
CA TYR A 226 15.72 12.06 -2.28
C TYR A 226 15.27 10.65 -1.94
N ASN A 227 14.08 10.55 -1.36
CA ASN A 227 13.44 9.27 -1.06
C ASN A 227 11.94 9.37 -1.34
N PRO A 228 11.39 8.61 -2.32
CA PRO A 228 9.96 8.60 -2.58
C PRO A 228 9.17 8.17 -1.34
N ILE A 229 8.13 8.95 -0.99
CA ILE A 229 7.24 8.66 0.15
C ILE A 229 6.01 7.90 -0.35
N ALA A 230 5.44 8.31 -1.49
CA ALA A 230 4.27 7.69 -2.10
C ALA A 230 4.31 7.80 -3.62
N PHE A 231 3.36 7.13 -4.29
CA PHE A 231 3.19 7.19 -5.74
C PHE A 231 2.64 8.55 -6.18
N TYR A 232 2.63 8.78 -7.49
CA TYR A 232 1.92 9.92 -8.06
C TYR A 232 0.42 9.80 -7.80
N HIS A 233 -0.18 10.90 -7.37
CA HIS A 233 -1.62 11.03 -7.19
C HIS A 233 -2.06 12.46 -7.49
N ASN A 234 -3.12 12.63 -8.29
CA ASN A 234 -3.61 13.95 -8.72
C ASN A 234 -2.51 14.86 -9.28
N GLY A 235 -1.55 14.29 -10.00
CA GLY A 235 -0.49 15.03 -10.68
C GLY A 235 0.78 15.26 -9.87
N TYR A 236 0.83 14.81 -8.62
CA TYR A 236 1.94 15.07 -7.72
C TYR A 236 2.41 13.80 -7.01
N ALA A 237 3.70 13.77 -6.64
CA ALA A 237 4.25 12.73 -5.77
C ALA A 237 5.02 13.36 -4.60
N PRO A 238 4.72 13.00 -3.35
CA PRO A 238 5.53 13.44 -2.22
C PRO A 238 6.85 12.68 -2.20
N ILE A 239 7.94 13.41 -1.96
CA ILE A 239 9.28 12.86 -1.85
C ILE A 239 10.01 13.51 -0.66
N ALA A 240 10.69 12.72 0.14
CA ALA A 240 11.55 13.25 1.19
C ALA A 240 12.84 13.80 0.57
N LYS A 241 13.23 15.01 0.99
CA LYS A 241 14.47 15.68 0.64
C LYS A 241 15.16 16.15 1.93
N GLY A 242 16.00 15.29 2.49
CA GLY A 242 16.47 15.45 3.87
C GLY A 242 15.30 15.36 4.86
N ASP A 243 15.13 16.39 5.67
CA ASP A 243 14.07 16.55 6.69
C ASP A 243 12.77 17.20 6.16
N LYS A 244 12.68 17.44 4.86
CA LYS A 244 11.55 18.13 4.24
C LYS A 244 10.78 17.22 3.30
N VAL A 245 9.48 17.45 3.20
CA VAL A 245 8.65 16.90 2.14
C VAL A 245 8.58 17.90 0.98
N VAL A 246 8.89 17.39 -0.22
CA VAL A 246 8.78 18.11 -1.48
C VAL A 246 7.76 17.38 -2.34
N PHE A 247 6.92 18.11 -3.06
CA PHE A 247 6.00 17.53 -4.02
C PHE A 247 6.52 17.75 -5.44
N LEU A 248 6.71 16.67 -6.15
CA LEU A 248 7.13 16.69 -7.55
C LEU A 248 5.90 16.68 -8.45
N ASP A 249 5.92 17.53 -9.48
CA ASP A 249 4.95 17.47 -10.56
C ASP A 249 5.25 16.29 -11.53
N LYS A 250 4.42 16.09 -12.56
CA LYS A 250 4.61 15.02 -13.56
C LYS A 250 5.89 15.16 -14.41
N ASN A 251 6.58 16.31 -14.38
CA ASN A 251 7.87 16.52 -15.02
C ASN A 251 9.03 16.24 -14.04
N GLY A 252 8.72 15.89 -12.79
CA GLY A 252 9.71 15.69 -11.74
C GLY A 252 10.32 16.99 -11.22
N GLU A 253 9.65 18.14 -11.46
CA GLU A 253 10.04 19.41 -10.90
C GLU A 253 9.38 19.64 -9.55
N GLU A 254 10.08 20.34 -8.64
CA GLU A 254 9.54 20.67 -7.32
C GLU A 254 8.41 21.69 -7.49
N ALA A 255 7.17 21.22 -7.41
CA ALA A 255 5.99 22.06 -7.56
C ALA A 255 5.79 22.94 -6.32
N PHE A 256 5.92 22.38 -5.14
CA PHE A 256 5.96 23.12 -3.88
C PHE A 256 6.71 22.33 -2.81
N THR A 257 7.26 23.05 -1.85
CA THR A 257 7.94 22.54 -0.68
C THR A 257 7.36 23.23 0.54
N ASN A 258 7.04 22.44 1.55
CA ASN A 258 6.63 23.02 2.81
C ASN A 258 7.60 22.63 3.93
N SER A 259 8.36 23.62 4.39
CA SER A 259 9.29 23.44 5.53
C SER A 259 8.58 23.23 6.88
N LYS A 260 7.24 23.31 6.90
CA LYS A 260 6.42 23.06 8.09
C LYS A 260 5.96 21.61 8.21
N MET A 261 6.22 20.78 7.18
CA MET A 261 5.84 19.37 7.14
C MET A 261 7.00 18.48 7.59
N GLU A 262 6.69 17.49 8.39
CA GLU A 262 7.63 16.42 8.74
C GLU A 262 7.70 15.39 7.61
N SER A 263 8.86 14.74 7.44
CA SER A 263 9.12 13.83 6.31
C SER A 263 8.68 12.37 6.53
N ASP A 264 8.07 12.05 7.67
CA ASP A 264 7.74 10.69 8.08
C ASP A 264 6.29 10.25 7.76
N GLY A 265 5.55 11.05 7.00
CA GLY A 265 4.17 10.78 6.60
C GLY A 265 3.98 10.57 5.10
N CYS A 266 2.88 9.92 4.74
CA CYS A 266 2.39 9.85 3.37
C CYS A 266 1.35 10.95 3.18
N TYR A 267 1.68 11.95 2.38
CA TYR A 267 0.84 13.13 2.18
C TYR A 267 0.37 13.19 0.74
N GLU A 268 -0.83 12.69 0.49
CA GLU A 268 -1.46 12.81 -0.83
C GLU A 268 -2.08 14.19 -1.00
N ILE A 269 -2.06 14.68 -2.25
CA ILE A 269 -2.79 15.90 -2.60
C ILE A 269 -4.17 15.53 -3.08
N ASN A 270 -5.17 16.06 -2.40
CA ASN A 270 -6.57 15.93 -2.78
C ASN A 270 -7.20 17.31 -2.85
N ASP A 271 -7.83 17.65 -3.98
CA ASP A 271 -8.46 18.95 -4.21
C ASP A 271 -7.56 20.15 -3.90
N GLY A 272 -6.26 20.06 -4.25
CA GLY A 272 -5.26 21.11 -4.00
C GLY A 272 -4.86 21.28 -2.53
N LYS A 273 -5.08 20.27 -1.72
CA LYS A 273 -4.76 20.26 -0.28
C LYS A 273 -4.09 18.96 0.12
N THR A 274 -3.31 19.00 1.17
CA THR A 274 -2.70 17.80 1.76
C THR A 274 -2.74 17.87 3.27
N VAL A 275 -2.90 16.70 3.88
CA VAL A 275 -2.70 16.55 5.31
C VAL A 275 -1.22 16.70 5.60
N PHE A 276 -0.86 17.38 6.68
CA PHE A 276 0.51 17.50 7.12
C PHE A 276 0.63 17.27 8.63
N ARG A 277 1.79 16.80 9.05
CA ARG A 277 2.13 16.57 10.45
C ARG A 277 3.17 17.59 10.91
N ARG A 278 3.02 18.06 12.13
CA ARG A 278 4.00 18.86 12.86
C ARG A 278 3.78 18.71 14.36
N ASP A 279 4.87 18.51 15.09
CA ASP A 279 4.83 18.34 16.57
C ASP A 279 3.84 17.22 16.97
N ASP A 280 3.90 16.06 16.30
CA ASP A 280 3.03 14.89 16.50
C ASP A 280 1.52 15.16 16.35
N ARG A 281 1.15 16.21 15.64
CA ARG A 281 -0.23 16.56 15.33
C ARG A 281 -0.44 16.80 13.85
N TYR A 282 -1.62 16.45 13.40
CA TYR A 282 -2.04 16.57 12.01
C TYR A 282 -2.90 17.80 11.78
N GLY A 283 -2.68 18.45 10.65
CA GLY A 283 -3.41 19.59 10.15
C GLY A 283 -3.60 19.52 8.64
N LEU A 284 -4.18 20.55 8.05
CA LEU A 284 -4.44 20.65 6.62
C LEU A 284 -3.77 21.90 6.06
N ILE A 285 -3.11 21.74 4.91
CA ILE A 285 -2.42 22.81 4.21
C ILE A 285 -2.77 22.75 2.71
N SER A 286 -2.89 23.90 2.08
CA SER A 286 -3.08 24.01 0.64
C SER A 286 -1.75 23.91 -0.11
N THR A 287 -1.80 23.64 -1.42
CA THR A 287 -0.61 23.54 -2.27
C THR A 287 0.14 24.86 -2.44
N ASP A 288 -0.48 25.99 -2.16
CA ASP A 288 0.15 27.31 -2.12
C ASP A 288 0.72 27.69 -0.72
N GLY A 289 0.64 26.79 0.24
CA GLY A 289 1.29 26.90 1.54
C GLY A 289 0.45 27.56 2.63
N GLU A 290 -0.83 27.80 2.39
CA GLU A 290 -1.77 28.29 3.39
C GLU A 290 -2.16 27.17 4.36
N VAL A 291 -2.00 27.40 5.67
CA VAL A 291 -2.46 26.47 6.69
C VAL A 291 -3.97 26.67 6.90
N LEU A 292 -4.76 25.72 6.37
CA LEU A 292 -6.21 25.72 6.45
C LEU A 292 -6.71 25.25 7.81
N VAL A 293 -6.12 24.16 8.32
CA VAL A 293 -6.38 23.63 9.66
C VAL A 293 -5.04 23.50 10.38
N ARG A 294 -4.89 24.18 11.52
CA ARG A 294 -3.66 24.06 12.34
C ARG A 294 -3.49 22.64 12.85
N PRO A 295 -2.24 22.13 12.97
CA PRO A 295 -1.99 20.82 13.57
C PRO A 295 -2.55 20.77 14.99
N LYS A 296 -3.57 19.91 15.18
CA LYS A 296 -4.22 19.71 16.49
C LYS A 296 -4.81 18.30 16.65
N TYR A 297 -4.96 17.55 15.56
CA TYR A 297 -5.56 16.22 15.60
C TYR A 297 -4.51 15.13 15.81
N LEU A 298 -4.87 14.04 16.49
CA LEU A 298 -4.02 12.84 16.64
C LEU A 298 -3.88 12.09 15.33
N SER A 299 -4.91 12.11 14.49
CA SER A 299 -4.88 11.65 13.10
C SER A 299 -5.81 12.51 12.26
N LEU A 300 -5.50 12.62 10.99
CA LEU A 300 -6.32 13.30 9.99
C LEU A 300 -6.14 12.58 8.66
N GLU A 301 -7.22 12.14 8.04
CA GLU A 301 -7.22 11.40 6.80
C GLU A 301 -8.26 11.98 5.84
N TYR A 302 -7.86 12.14 4.56
CA TYR A 302 -8.81 12.54 3.54
C TYR A 302 -9.86 11.46 3.33
N ALA A 303 -11.12 11.82 3.41
CA ALA A 303 -12.23 10.92 3.12
C ALA A 303 -12.74 11.11 1.68
N ASN A 304 -13.45 12.20 1.41
CA ASN A 304 -13.95 12.57 0.08
C ASN A 304 -14.42 14.02 0.07
N LYS A 305 -14.65 14.61 -1.11
CA LYS A 305 -15.33 15.91 -1.28
C LYS A 305 -14.91 16.96 -0.24
N ASN A 306 -13.62 17.13 0.02
CA ASN A 306 -13.11 18.02 1.06
C ASN A 306 -13.59 17.68 2.49
N ARG A 307 -13.85 16.41 2.77
CA ARG A 307 -14.12 15.88 4.12
C ARG A 307 -12.90 15.10 4.61
N TYR A 308 -12.67 15.18 5.91
CA TYR A 308 -11.52 14.56 6.56
C TYR A 308 -11.99 13.84 7.83
N ILE A 309 -11.62 12.59 7.97
CA ILE A 309 -11.78 11.86 9.23
C ILE A 309 -10.68 12.32 10.17
N ALA A 310 -11.04 12.80 11.34
CA ALA A 310 -10.11 13.32 12.34
C ALA A 310 -10.28 12.59 13.67
N CYS A 311 -9.17 12.42 14.40
CA CYS A 311 -9.17 11.94 15.78
C CYS A 311 -8.75 13.08 16.72
N ASN A 312 -9.54 13.36 17.75
CA ASN A 312 -9.26 14.39 18.76
C ASN A 312 -8.42 13.85 19.94
N ASP A 313 -8.11 14.71 20.91
CA ASP A 313 -7.29 14.34 22.09
C ASP A 313 -7.98 13.35 23.04
N ASP A 314 -9.32 13.22 22.96
CA ASP A 314 -10.10 12.22 23.72
C ASP A 314 -10.14 10.84 23.00
N PHE A 315 -9.33 10.65 21.94
CA PHE A 315 -9.32 9.46 21.07
C PHE A 315 -10.70 9.19 20.44
N LYS A 316 -11.47 10.25 20.18
CA LYS A 316 -12.73 10.17 19.48
C LYS A 316 -12.57 10.62 18.02
N PHE A 317 -13.25 9.89 17.15
CA PHE A 317 -13.27 10.16 15.72
C PHE A 317 -14.52 10.94 15.33
N GLY A 318 -14.34 11.87 14.40
CA GLY A 318 -15.38 12.66 13.77
C GLY A 318 -14.98 13.03 12.36
N VAL A 319 -15.80 13.78 11.66
CA VAL A 319 -15.52 14.31 10.33
C VAL A 319 -15.49 15.82 10.37
N ILE A 320 -14.47 16.41 9.78
CA ILE A 320 -14.35 17.84 9.58
C ILE A 320 -14.35 18.18 8.08
N ASP A 321 -14.69 19.40 7.74
CA ASP A 321 -14.49 19.94 6.40
C ASP A 321 -13.08 20.53 6.23
N ALA A 322 -12.78 21.03 5.02
CA ALA A 322 -11.49 21.63 4.71
C ALA A 322 -11.19 22.95 5.46
N LYS A 323 -12.16 23.55 6.12
CA LYS A 323 -11.99 24.73 6.99
C LYS A 323 -11.76 24.33 8.46
N GLY A 324 -11.97 23.07 8.78
CA GLY A 324 -11.90 22.54 10.13
C GLY A 324 -13.22 22.62 10.90
N ASP A 325 -14.33 22.93 10.20
CA ASP A 325 -15.67 22.91 10.78
C ASP A 325 -16.13 21.45 10.95
N VAL A 326 -16.75 21.14 12.10
CA VAL A 326 -17.23 19.79 12.42
C VAL A 326 -18.46 19.48 11.57
N VAL A 327 -18.44 18.34 10.91
CA VAL A 327 -19.52 17.81 10.07
C VAL A 327 -20.20 16.62 10.72
N ILE A 328 -19.42 15.73 11.34
CA ILE A 328 -19.87 14.62 12.18
C ILE A 328 -19.14 14.76 13.51
N ASP A 329 -19.89 14.78 14.61
CA ASP A 329 -19.36 15.01 15.95
C ASP A 329 -18.34 13.95 16.38
N PHE A 330 -17.42 14.34 17.29
CA PHE A 330 -16.36 13.48 17.81
C PHE A 330 -16.90 12.57 18.93
N GLU A 331 -17.61 11.52 18.56
CA GLU A 331 -18.24 10.61 19.53
C GLU A 331 -17.82 9.13 19.33
N TYR A 332 -17.36 8.76 18.14
CA TYR A 332 -17.04 7.39 17.76
C TYR A 332 -15.65 6.94 18.24
N SER A 333 -15.51 5.67 18.58
CA SER A 333 -14.20 5.06 18.90
C SER A 333 -13.40 4.67 17.65
N GLY A 334 -13.98 4.78 16.46
CA GLY A 334 -13.37 4.57 15.16
C GLY A 334 -14.29 5.07 14.06
N LEU A 335 -13.74 5.56 12.98
CA LEU A 335 -14.47 6.00 11.81
C LEU A 335 -13.68 5.61 10.56
N LYS A 336 -14.34 5.03 9.56
CA LYS A 336 -13.73 4.64 8.29
C LYS A 336 -14.66 5.03 7.15
N GLN A 337 -14.08 5.52 6.06
CA GLN A 337 -14.85 5.75 4.84
C GLN A 337 -15.17 4.42 4.15
N THR A 338 -16.38 4.28 3.62
CA THR A 338 -16.77 3.06 2.90
C THR A 338 -16.38 3.11 1.43
N SER A 339 -16.76 4.18 0.75
CA SER A 339 -16.65 4.30 -0.68
C SER A 339 -16.76 5.75 -1.12
N VAL A 340 -16.11 6.09 -2.24
CA VAL A 340 -16.20 7.41 -2.88
C VAL A 340 -17.60 7.67 -3.46
N VAL A 341 -18.33 6.60 -3.83
CA VAL A 341 -19.62 6.70 -4.53
C VAL A 341 -20.77 7.05 -3.60
N ALA A 342 -20.66 6.74 -2.32
CA ALA A 342 -21.67 7.05 -1.33
C ALA A 342 -21.02 7.86 -0.19
N ASP A 343 -21.65 8.97 0.19
CA ASP A 343 -21.27 9.73 1.39
C ASP A 343 -21.64 8.91 2.63
N ARG A 344 -20.92 7.80 2.82
CA ARG A 344 -21.13 6.78 3.85
C ARG A 344 -19.85 6.54 4.62
N TYR A 345 -20.01 6.26 5.89
CA TYR A 345 -18.93 5.92 6.80
C TYR A 345 -19.32 4.70 7.62
N PHE A 346 -18.34 3.89 7.99
CA PHE A 346 -18.47 2.96 9.10
C PHE A 346 -18.02 3.65 10.38
N ALA A 347 -18.92 3.80 11.31
CA ALA A 347 -18.65 4.37 12.63
C ALA A 347 -18.63 3.25 13.67
N LYS A 348 -17.63 3.26 14.55
CA LYS A 348 -17.50 2.27 15.61
C LYS A 348 -18.20 2.79 16.86
N ASP A 349 -19.33 2.16 17.20
CA ASP A 349 -20.07 2.38 18.43
C ASP A 349 -19.90 1.15 19.35
N GLY A 350 -19.30 1.37 20.49
CA GLY A 350 -18.92 0.26 21.38
C GLY A 350 -17.94 -0.71 20.69
N ASN A 351 -18.34 -1.96 20.53
CA ASN A 351 -17.54 -3.02 19.90
C ASN A 351 -17.88 -3.25 18.41
N SER A 352 -18.96 -2.66 17.94
CA SER A 352 -19.52 -2.94 16.62
C SER A 352 -19.40 -1.72 15.69
N TRP A 353 -19.40 -1.99 14.40
CA TRP A 353 -19.45 -0.98 13.37
C TRP A 353 -20.89 -0.81 12.90
N VAL A 354 -21.30 0.43 12.66
CA VAL A 354 -22.59 0.79 12.06
C VAL A 354 -22.34 1.61 10.79
N LEU A 355 -23.22 1.48 9.81
CA LEU A 355 -23.16 2.28 8.59
C LEU A 355 -23.91 3.59 8.82
N ILE A 356 -23.23 4.73 8.67
CA ILE A 356 -23.81 6.07 8.81
C ILE A 356 -23.69 6.86 7.52
N ASN A 357 -24.54 7.88 7.37
CA ASN A 357 -24.44 8.86 6.29
C ASN A 357 -23.54 10.07 6.69
N GLU A 358 -23.44 11.05 5.80
CA GLU A 358 -22.67 12.28 5.99
C GLU A 358 -23.15 13.16 7.15
N LYS A 359 -24.32 12.88 7.73
CA LYS A 359 -24.89 13.60 8.89
C LYS A 359 -24.73 12.81 10.21
N GLY A 360 -24.10 11.65 10.16
CA GLY A 360 -24.01 10.76 11.32
C GLY A 360 -25.24 9.87 11.55
N GLU A 361 -26.24 9.89 10.65
CA GLU A 361 -27.46 9.11 10.79
C GLU A 361 -27.24 7.65 10.34
N GLU A 362 -27.65 6.68 11.16
CA GLU A 362 -27.57 5.25 10.80
C GLU A 362 -28.40 4.91 9.56
N GLN A 363 -27.85 4.07 8.70
CA GLN A 363 -28.41 3.70 7.41
C GLN A 363 -28.96 2.29 7.36
N THR A 364 -28.59 1.44 8.33
CA THR A 364 -29.04 0.05 8.45
C THR A 364 -29.40 -0.23 9.89
N LYS A 365 -30.20 -1.28 10.10
CA LYS A 365 -30.46 -1.81 11.46
C LYS A 365 -29.38 -2.79 11.91
N ASP A 366 -28.57 -3.25 10.97
CA ASP A 366 -27.53 -4.24 11.22
C ASP A 366 -26.27 -3.55 11.70
N SER A 367 -25.58 -4.17 12.62
CA SER A 367 -24.23 -3.82 13.04
C SER A 367 -23.25 -4.92 12.62
N TYR A 368 -21.97 -4.54 12.55
CA TYR A 368 -20.92 -5.37 11.96
C TYR A 368 -19.78 -5.56 12.94
N LYS A 369 -19.38 -6.80 13.14
CA LYS A 369 -18.24 -7.19 13.98
C LYS A 369 -16.91 -6.89 13.27
N GLU A 370 -16.84 -7.20 11.98
CA GLU A 370 -15.64 -7.07 11.16
C GLU A 370 -15.95 -6.45 9.80
N LEU A 371 -14.97 -5.74 9.25
CA LEU A 371 -15.03 -5.07 7.94
C LEU A 371 -13.74 -5.34 7.18
N ASN A 372 -13.82 -5.63 5.88
CA ASN A 372 -12.67 -5.55 4.99
C ASN A 372 -12.80 -4.34 4.05
N LEU A 373 -12.03 -3.29 4.34
CA LEU A 373 -11.90 -2.08 3.52
C LEU A 373 -10.54 -2.02 2.81
N ALA A 374 -9.66 -2.97 3.08
CA ALA A 374 -8.31 -3.03 2.52
C ALA A 374 -8.28 -4.01 1.34
N GLY A 375 -7.89 -3.52 0.20
CA GLY A 375 -7.48 -4.13 -1.05
C GLY A 375 -7.64 -5.64 -1.30
N SER A 376 -6.80 -6.15 -2.17
CA SER A 376 -6.74 -7.56 -2.56
C SER A 376 -5.99 -8.41 -1.53
N HIS A 377 -6.17 -9.73 -1.60
CA HIS A 377 -5.37 -10.67 -0.81
C HIS A 377 -3.92 -10.80 -1.31
N VAL A 378 -3.68 -10.44 -2.57
CA VAL A 378 -2.39 -10.64 -3.24
C VAL A 378 -2.04 -9.40 -4.07
N ASP A 379 -1.05 -8.67 -3.62
CA ASP A 379 -0.56 -7.46 -4.31
C ASP A 379 0.71 -7.74 -5.12
N VAL A 380 1.45 -8.78 -4.77
CA VAL A 380 2.65 -9.24 -5.46
C VAL A 380 2.54 -10.74 -5.70
N PHE A 381 2.73 -11.15 -6.95
CA PHE A 381 2.66 -12.55 -7.36
C PHE A 381 4.06 -13.12 -7.46
N TYR A 382 4.27 -14.28 -6.84
CA TYR A 382 5.54 -14.99 -6.84
C TYR A 382 5.44 -16.26 -7.66
N SER A 383 6.46 -16.53 -8.46
CA SER A 383 6.59 -17.82 -9.12
C SER A 383 7.01 -18.89 -8.11
N GLU A 384 6.24 -19.95 -7.96
CA GLU A 384 6.58 -21.10 -7.10
C GLU A 384 7.87 -21.83 -7.56
N VAL A 385 8.37 -21.50 -8.75
CA VAL A 385 9.57 -22.10 -9.35
C VAL A 385 10.82 -21.26 -9.10
N ALA A 386 10.69 -20.04 -8.62
CA ALA A 386 11.83 -19.23 -8.23
C ALA A 386 12.28 -19.69 -6.84
N GLU A 387 13.38 -20.41 -6.76
CA GLU A 387 14.13 -20.52 -5.50
C GLU A 387 14.37 -19.07 -5.02
N GLU A 388 13.88 -18.74 -3.84
CA GLU A 388 14.32 -17.50 -3.19
C GLU A 388 15.85 -17.53 -3.18
N PRO A 389 16.52 -16.41 -3.49
CA PRO A 389 17.93 -16.34 -3.22
C PRO A 389 18.08 -16.62 -1.72
N VAL A 390 18.59 -17.80 -1.39
CA VAL A 390 19.02 -18.13 -0.05
C VAL A 390 20.06 -17.08 0.28
N PHE A 391 19.70 -16.11 1.11
CA PHE A 391 20.67 -15.33 1.83
C PHE A 391 21.31 -16.33 2.80
N GLU A 392 22.30 -17.08 2.31
CA GLU A 392 23.23 -17.71 3.23
C GLU A 392 23.86 -16.54 3.99
N PRO A 393 23.68 -16.43 5.30
CA PRO A 393 24.50 -15.53 6.07
C PRO A 393 25.95 -15.99 5.80
N GLU A 394 26.79 -15.07 5.35
CA GLU A 394 28.22 -15.37 5.26
C GLU A 394 28.62 -16.01 6.61
N PRO A 395 29.34 -17.14 6.60
CA PRO A 395 29.72 -17.80 7.82
C PRO A 395 30.46 -16.76 8.66
N ASP A 396 29.91 -16.49 9.84
CA ASP A 396 30.56 -15.65 10.84
C ASP A 396 31.93 -16.28 11.11
N ASP A 397 32.96 -15.74 10.47
CA ASP A 397 34.37 -16.04 10.80
C ASP A 397 34.75 -15.27 12.07
N TYR A 398 34.00 -15.53 13.14
CA TYR A 398 34.41 -15.22 14.50
C TYR A 398 35.00 -16.47 15.14
N SER A 399 36.23 -16.82 14.75
CA SER A 399 37.12 -17.54 15.64
C SER A 399 37.48 -16.58 16.77
N VAL A 400 36.61 -16.51 17.77
CA VAL A 400 36.99 -15.90 19.07
C VAL A 400 38.04 -16.80 19.65
N ASP A 401 39.30 -16.32 19.63
CA ASP A 401 40.42 -16.95 20.30
C ASP A 401 40.06 -17.15 21.78
N SER A 402 39.90 -18.41 22.18
CA SER A 402 39.49 -18.83 23.52
C SER A 402 40.49 -18.48 24.66
N ALA A 403 41.48 -17.65 24.36
CA ALA A 403 42.54 -17.23 25.30
C ALA A 403 42.24 -15.97 26.14
N VAL A 404 41.08 -15.26 25.88
CA VAL A 404 40.79 -13.99 26.61
C VAL A 404 39.67 -14.13 27.64
N VAL A 405 39.07 -15.31 27.83
CA VAL A 405 37.94 -15.49 28.77
C VAL A 405 38.37 -15.93 30.18
N GLU A 406 39.65 -16.28 30.42
CA GLU A 406 40.08 -16.72 31.74
C GLU A 406 40.58 -15.61 32.67
N GLU A 407 40.77 -14.38 32.21
CA GLU A 407 41.37 -13.31 33.04
C GLU A 407 40.38 -12.33 33.73
N VAL A 408 39.07 -12.54 33.58
CA VAL A 408 38.03 -11.64 34.17
C VAL A 408 37.24 -12.31 35.32
N ALA A 409 37.50 -13.56 35.66
CA ALA A 409 36.77 -14.28 36.72
C ALA A 409 37.39 -14.19 38.14
N GLU A 410 38.50 -13.46 38.33
CA GLU A 410 39.15 -13.32 39.65
C GLU A 410 39.09 -11.93 40.29
N ALA A 411 38.25 -11.03 39.80
CA ALA A 411 38.10 -9.70 40.39
C ALA A 411 36.64 -9.30 40.59
N TYR A 412 35.85 -10.12 41.35
CA TYR A 412 34.72 -9.61 42.16
C TYR A 412 34.26 -10.72 43.11
#